data_5d8dbfcdd60f6000d731bc45297708ba
#
_entry.id   5d8dbfcdd60f6000d731bc45297708ba
#
_cell.length_a   1.000
_cell.length_b   1.000
_cell.length_c   1.000
_cell.angle_alpha   90.00
_cell.angle_beta   90.00
_cell.angle_gamma   90.00
#
_symmetry.space_group_name_H-M   'P 1'
#
loop_
_entity.id
_entity.type
_entity.pdbx_description
1 polymer ?
#
loop_
_entity_poly.entity_id
_entity_poly.type
_entity_poly.pdbx_seq_one_letter_code
_entity_poly.pdbx_strand_id
1 'polypeptide(L)'
;MIRLLKIYLTLTFLLVTTFCMAQKSELKFSKDGKFKIVQFTDVHFKYGNRASDIALERINQVLDDERPDLVIFTGDVVYSAPVDSGMLQVLEPVVKRKLPFVVTFGNHDNEQGMAREQLYDIIRKVPGNLLPDRGTVLSPDYVLTVKSSSNVKKDAALLYCMDSHSYSPLKDVKGYAWLTFDQINWYRQQSAAYKVQNGGQPLPALAFFHIPLPEYNEAARSENAILRGTRMEEACAPKLNTGMFAAMKEAGD
;
A
#
# COMPACT_ATOMS: atom_id res chain seq x y z
N MET A 1 12.44 -47.94 29.20
CA MET A 1 13.32 -47.02 28.46
C MET A 1 12.80 -46.64 27.08
N ILE A 2 12.44 -47.60 26.21
CA ILE A 2 11.97 -47.33 24.83
C ILE A 2 10.65 -46.53 24.75
N ARG A 3 9.70 -46.70 25.70
CA ARG A 3 8.43 -45.92 25.73
C ARG A 3 8.62 -44.46 26.11
N LEU A 4 9.52 -44.14 27.02
CA LEU A 4 9.86 -42.78 27.41
C LEU A 4 10.54 -42.02 26.26
N LEU A 5 11.46 -42.71 25.54
CA LEU A 5 12.15 -42.11 24.37
C LEU A 5 11.17 -41.74 23.24
N LYS A 6 10.11 -42.54 23.00
CA LYS A 6 9.08 -42.25 22.01
C LYS A 6 8.22 -41.04 22.41
N ILE A 7 7.96 -40.83 23.69
CA ILE A 7 7.19 -39.69 24.18
C ILE A 7 8.01 -38.39 24.03
N TYR A 8 9.31 -38.43 24.32
CA TYR A 8 10.20 -37.26 24.12
C TYR A 8 10.35 -36.89 22.64
N LEU A 9 10.44 -37.87 21.72
CA LEU A 9 10.55 -37.64 20.28
C LEU A 9 9.25 -37.03 19.72
N THR A 10 8.08 -37.46 20.23
CA THR A 10 6.77 -36.89 19.79
C THR A 10 6.54 -35.48 20.34
N LEU A 11 6.98 -35.19 21.56
CA LEU A 11 6.89 -33.85 22.13
C LEU A 11 7.83 -32.85 21.43
N THR A 12 9.06 -33.27 21.07
CA THR A 12 10.00 -32.42 20.33
C THR A 12 9.51 -32.15 18.91
N PHE A 13 8.84 -33.09 18.26
CA PHE A 13 8.25 -32.87 16.93
C PHE A 13 7.02 -31.93 16.98
N LEU A 14 6.23 -31.97 18.06
CA LEU A 14 5.09 -31.06 18.25
C LEU A 14 5.53 -29.63 18.60
N LEU A 15 6.69 -29.45 19.25
CA LEU A 15 7.21 -28.11 19.58
C LEU A 15 7.85 -27.39 18.39
N VAL A 16 8.29 -28.13 17.36
CA VAL A 16 8.91 -27.53 16.16
C VAL A 16 7.86 -27.01 15.15
N THR A 17 6.60 -27.44 15.26
CA THR A 17 5.55 -27.07 14.31
C THR A 17 4.80 -25.77 14.65
N THR A 18 5.10 -25.09 15.76
CA THR A 18 4.32 -23.94 16.24
C THR A 18 4.97 -22.57 16.06
N PHE A 19 6.12 -22.45 15.39
CA PHE A 19 6.78 -21.17 15.15
C PHE A 19 7.00 -20.88 13.66
N CYS A 20 6.01 -21.13 12.81
CA CYS A 20 5.97 -20.48 11.51
C CYS A 20 5.08 -19.22 11.62
N MET A 21 5.49 -18.26 12.44
CA MET A 21 5.03 -16.90 12.31
C MET A 21 5.50 -16.46 10.93
N ALA A 22 4.61 -16.18 10.03
CA ALA A 22 4.95 -15.63 8.72
C ALA A 22 5.70 -14.31 8.97
N GLN A 23 7.04 -14.38 8.92
CA GLN A 23 7.89 -13.20 9.04
C GLN A 23 7.53 -12.30 7.86
N LYS A 24 7.04 -11.09 8.11
CA LYS A 24 6.75 -10.11 7.06
C LYS A 24 8.01 -9.95 6.22
N SER A 25 7.86 -9.98 4.90
CA SER A 25 8.97 -9.85 3.97
C SER A 25 9.70 -8.51 4.20
N GLU A 26 11.01 -8.56 4.44
CA GLU A 26 11.84 -7.38 4.52
C GLU A 26 12.04 -6.80 3.11
N LEU A 27 11.67 -5.54 2.91
CA LEU A 27 11.92 -4.84 1.65
C LEU A 27 13.37 -4.35 1.61
N LYS A 28 14.06 -4.61 0.49
CA LYS A 28 15.49 -4.32 0.38
C LYS A 28 15.88 -4.06 -1.06
N PHE A 29 16.74 -3.08 -1.27
CA PHE A 29 17.38 -2.86 -2.56
C PHE A 29 18.20 -4.08 -2.98
N SER A 30 18.15 -4.43 -4.25
CA SER A 30 19.02 -5.43 -4.87
C SER A 30 20.50 -4.98 -4.86
N LYS A 31 21.41 -5.90 -5.15
CA LYS A 31 22.86 -5.60 -5.15
C LYS A 31 23.25 -4.51 -6.16
N ASP A 32 22.50 -4.35 -7.24
CA ASP A 32 22.69 -3.31 -8.26
C ASP A 32 21.95 -2.00 -7.93
N GLY A 33 21.45 -1.86 -6.70
CA GLY A 33 20.81 -0.65 -6.18
C GLY A 33 19.41 -0.38 -6.69
N LYS A 34 18.72 -1.40 -7.21
CA LYS A 34 17.35 -1.27 -7.72
C LYS A 34 16.34 -1.85 -6.74
N PHE A 35 15.15 -1.26 -6.74
CA PHE A 35 13.96 -1.76 -6.09
C PHE A 35 12.75 -1.46 -6.97
N LYS A 36 12.09 -2.48 -7.48
CA LYS A 36 11.00 -2.33 -8.44
C LYS A 36 9.65 -2.41 -7.74
N ILE A 37 8.83 -1.39 -7.92
CA ILE A 37 7.46 -1.33 -7.44
C ILE A 37 6.53 -1.39 -8.66
N VAL A 38 5.53 -2.25 -8.63
CA VAL A 38 4.38 -2.19 -9.53
C VAL A 38 3.19 -1.64 -8.76
N GLN A 39 2.58 -0.58 -9.30
CA GLN A 39 1.37 0.01 -8.76
C GLN A 39 0.18 -0.32 -9.65
N PHE A 40 -0.88 -0.83 -9.04
CA PHE A 40 -2.20 -0.95 -9.64
C PHE A 40 -3.17 0.00 -8.93
N THR A 41 -4.03 0.64 -9.69
CA THR A 41 -5.08 1.53 -9.17
C THR A 41 -6.33 1.36 -10.02
N ASP A 42 -7.48 1.69 -9.49
CA ASP A 42 -8.75 1.75 -10.22
C ASP A 42 -9.06 0.47 -11.01
N VAL A 43 -8.80 -0.68 -10.40
CA VAL A 43 -9.09 -1.99 -11.01
C VAL A 43 -10.59 -2.18 -11.19
N HIS A 44 -11.40 -1.65 -10.28
CA HIS A 44 -12.87 -1.70 -10.29
C HIS A 44 -13.41 -3.10 -10.58
N PHE A 45 -12.76 -4.10 -9.99
CA PHE A 45 -13.10 -5.50 -10.23
C PHE A 45 -14.52 -5.82 -9.78
N LYS A 46 -15.29 -6.45 -10.65
CA LYS A 46 -16.65 -6.92 -10.35
C LYS A 46 -16.64 -8.44 -10.24
N TYR A 47 -16.79 -8.94 -9.01
CA TYR A 47 -16.80 -10.37 -8.73
C TYR A 47 -17.89 -11.09 -9.54
N GLY A 48 -17.53 -12.23 -10.16
CA GLY A 48 -18.44 -13.01 -11.00
C GLY A 48 -18.80 -12.39 -12.35
N ASN A 49 -18.24 -11.23 -12.71
CA ASN A 49 -18.45 -10.59 -14.00
C ASN A 49 -17.29 -10.88 -14.96
N ARG A 50 -17.54 -11.65 -16.01
CA ARG A 50 -16.53 -12.02 -17.01
C ARG A 50 -15.85 -10.83 -17.68
N ALA A 51 -16.51 -9.69 -17.81
CA ALA A 51 -15.89 -8.50 -18.37
C ALA A 51 -14.73 -7.96 -17.48
N SER A 52 -14.74 -8.30 -16.18
CA SER A 52 -13.66 -7.93 -15.26
C SER A 52 -12.48 -8.91 -15.29
N ASP A 53 -12.62 -10.09 -15.90
CA ASP A 53 -11.54 -11.08 -15.95
C ASP A 53 -10.33 -10.56 -16.71
N ILE A 54 -10.52 -9.64 -17.67
CA ILE A 54 -9.45 -8.95 -18.39
C ILE A 54 -8.50 -8.19 -17.44
N ALA A 55 -9.02 -7.65 -16.32
CA ALA A 55 -8.18 -6.98 -15.34
C ALA A 55 -7.22 -7.97 -14.66
N LEU A 56 -7.71 -9.17 -14.32
CA LEU A 56 -6.87 -10.23 -13.74
C LEU A 56 -5.82 -10.73 -14.74
N GLU A 57 -6.18 -10.86 -16.01
CA GLU A 57 -5.23 -11.22 -17.06
C GLU A 57 -4.12 -10.17 -17.18
N ARG A 58 -4.47 -8.87 -17.18
CA ARG A 58 -3.50 -7.78 -17.24
C ARG A 58 -2.62 -7.71 -15.99
N ILE A 59 -3.19 -7.89 -14.80
CA ILE A 59 -2.40 -7.98 -13.56
C ILE A 59 -1.38 -9.13 -13.68
N ASN A 60 -1.81 -10.32 -14.12
CA ASN A 60 -0.91 -11.46 -14.30
C ASN A 60 0.21 -11.14 -15.30
N GLN A 61 -0.14 -10.58 -16.47
CA GLN A 61 0.83 -10.20 -17.50
C GLN A 61 1.87 -9.23 -16.97
N VAL A 62 1.43 -8.14 -16.32
CA VAL A 62 2.35 -7.13 -15.76
C VAL A 62 3.26 -7.75 -14.69
N LEU A 63 2.73 -8.60 -13.82
CA LEU A 63 3.55 -9.24 -12.79
C LEU A 63 4.60 -10.20 -13.38
N ASP A 64 4.28 -10.88 -14.47
CA ASP A 64 5.22 -11.79 -15.16
C ASP A 64 6.29 -11.02 -15.93
N ASP A 65 5.93 -9.90 -16.58
CA ASP A 65 6.85 -9.08 -17.35
C ASP A 65 7.76 -8.26 -16.44
N GLU A 66 7.20 -7.63 -15.38
CA GLU A 66 7.93 -6.69 -14.54
C GLU A 66 8.67 -7.36 -13.38
N ARG A 67 8.18 -8.47 -12.84
CA ARG A 67 8.76 -9.18 -11.69
C ARG A 67 9.14 -8.23 -10.56
N PRO A 68 8.17 -7.53 -9.96
CA PRO A 68 8.44 -6.50 -8.97
C PRO A 68 8.95 -7.07 -7.65
N ASP A 69 9.62 -6.21 -6.87
CA ASP A 69 9.98 -6.48 -5.47
C ASP A 69 8.81 -6.18 -4.52
N LEU A 70 7.87 -5.32 -4.94
CA LEU A 70 6.68 -4.93 -4.18
C LEU A 70 5.52 -4.60 -5.12
N VAL A 71 4.33 -5.01 -4.75
CA VAL A 71 3.07 -4.62 -5.41
C VAL A 71 2.28 -3.70 -4.51
N ILE A 72 1.78 -2.57 -5.04
CA ILE A 72 0.93 -1.63 -4.30
C ILE A 72 -0.38 -1.43 -5.07
N PHE A 73 -1.49 -1.69 -4.40
CA PHE A 73 -2.82 -1.31 -4.89
C PHE A 73 -3.21 0.01 -4.22
N THR A 74 -3.44 1.04 -5.01
CA THR A 74 -3.75 2.39 -4.52
C THR A 74 -5.23 2.74 -4.63
N GLY A 75 -6.10 1.79 -4.30
CA GLY A 75 -7.53 2.02 -4.16
C GLY A 75 -8.38 1.68 -5.38
N ASP A 76 -9.67 1.71 -5.13
CA ASP A 76 -10.71 1.33 -6.08
C ASP A 76 -10.47 -0.04 -6.70
N VAL A 77 -10.10 -0.99 -5.83
CA VAL A 77 -9.74 -2.35 -6.22
C VAL A 77 -10.98 -3.14 -6.61
N VAL A 78 -12.07 -3.00 -5.84
CA VAL A 78 -13.31 -3.77 -6.04
C VAL A 78 -14.52 -2.84 -6.16
N TYR A 79 -15.40 -3.15 -7.12
CA TYR A 79 -16.61 -2.39 -7.41
C TYR A 79 -17.88 -3.24 -7.45
N SER A 80 -17.97 -4.29 -6.64
CA SER A 80 -19.17 -5.13 -6.50
C SER A 80 -19.18 -5.92 -5.20
N ALA A 81 -20.37 -6.31 -4.74
CA ALA A 81 -20.52 -7.35 -3.74
C ALA A 81 -20.36 -8.74 -4.39
N PRO A 82 -19.89 -9.75 -3.64
CA PRO A 82 -19.27 -9.67 -2.32
C PRO A 82 -17.84 -9.11 -2.42
N VAL A 83 -17.59 -8.02 -1.70
CA VAL A 83 -16.34 -7.26 -1.81
C VAL A 83 -15.11 -8.02 -1.30
N ASP A 84 -15.26 -8.83 -0.26
CA ASP A 84 -14.22 -9.70 0.28
C ASP A 84 -13.74 -10.73 -0.76
N SER A 85 -14.68 -11.39 -1.44
CA SER A 85 -14.35 -12.35 -2.48
C SER A 85 -13.69 -11.69 -3.68
N GLY A 86 -14.17 -10.51 -4.09
CA GLY A 86 -13.58 -9.72 -5.15
C GLY A 86 -12.13 -9.29 -4.80
N MET A 87 -11.92 -8.79 -3.58
CA MET A 87 -10.60 -8.39 -3.10
C MET A 87 -9.63 -9.58 -3.10
N LEU A 88 -10.03 -10.72 -2.55
CA LEU A 88 -9.19 -11.91 -2.53
C LEU A 88 -8.85 -12.40 -3.94
N GLN A 89 -9.79 -12.30 -4.89
CA GLN A 89 -9.56 -12.69 -6.28
C GLN A 89 -8.55 -11.77 -6.98
N VAL A 90 -8.61 -10.46 -6.75
CA VAL A 90 -7.63 -9.51 -7.30
C VAL A 90 -6.24 -9.72 -6.68
N LEU A 91 -6.15 -10.08 -5.41
CA LEU A 91 -4.88 -10.33 -4.73
C LEU A 91 -4.26 -11.70 -5.06
N GLU A 92 -5.06 -12.66 -5.56
CA GLU A 92 -4.61 -14.03 -5.83
C GLU A 92 -3.36 -14.10 -6.73
N PRO A 93 -3.23 -13.35 -7.85
CA PRO A 93 -2.03 -13.34 -8.69
C PRO A 93 -0.74 -12.97 -7.95
N VAL A 94 -0.84 -12.04 -7.00
CA VAL A 94 0.29 -11.57 -6.17
C VAL A 94 0.67 -12.65 -5.15
N VAL A 95 -0.33 -13.22 -4.49
CA VAL A 95 -0.16 -14.29 -3.50
C VAL A 95 0.47 -15.54 -4.12
N LYS A 96 -0.01 -15.95 -5.30
CA LYS A 96 0.55 -17.11 -6.05
C LYS A 96 2.04 -16.94 -6.36
N ARG A 97 2.49 -15.70 -6.59
CA ARG A 97 3.90 -15.38 -6.84
C ARG A 97 4.69 -15.11 -5.56
N LYS A 98 4.05 -15.19 -4.39
CA LYS A 98 4.65 -14.89 -3.07
C LYS A 98 5.27 -13.49 -3.01
N LEU A 99 4.72 -12.54 -3.73
CA LEU A 99 5.17 -11.16 -3.74
C LEU A 99 4.65 -10.43 -2.49
N PRO A 100 5.46 -9.58 -1.86
CA PRO A 100 4.95 -8.67 -0.84
C PRO A 100 4.02 -7.64 -1.48
N PHE A 101 2.98 -7.25 -0.75
CA PHE A 101 2.04 -6.27 -1.26
C PHE A 101 1.43 -5.38 -0.18
N VAL A 102 0.89 -4.26 -0.65
CA VAL A 102 0.16 -3.25 0.11
C VAL A 102 -1.16 -2.94 -0.58
N VAL A 103 -2.19 -2.62 0.19
CA VAL A 103 -3.44 -2.03 -0.31
C VAL A 103 -3.71 -0.76 0.50
N THR A 104 -3.87 0.38 -0.18
CA THR A 104 -4.60 1.54 0.34
C THR A 104 -5.98 1.56 -0.31
N PHE A 105 -7.01 2.08 0.37
CA PHE A 105 -8.36 2.07 -0.19
C PHE A 105 -8.68 3.37 -0.95
N GLY A 106 -9.48 3.20 -2.00
CA GLY A 106 -10.14 4.28 -2.72
C GLY A 106 -11.54 4.58 -2.18
N ASN A 107 -12.28 5.42 -2.88
CA ASN A 107 -13.62 5.81 -2.43
C ASN A 107 -14.67 4.70 -2.67
N HIS A 108 -14.45 3.81 -3.62
CA HIS A 108 -15.42 2.76 -3.96
C HIS A 108 -15.26 1.47 -3.14
N ASP A 109 -14.10 1.20 -2.55
CA ASP A 109 -13.82 -0.10 -1.90
C ASP A 109 -14.77 -0.42 -0.73
N ASN A 110 -15.32 0.60 -0.05
CA ASN A 110 -16.27 0.40 1.07
C ASN A 110 -17.73 0.68 0.72
N GLU A 111 -18.07 0.92 -0.54
CA GLU A 111 -19.46 1.17 -0.96
C GLU A 111 -20.33 -0.09 -1.04
N GLN A 112 -19.70 -1.27 -1.06
CA GLN A 112 -20.38 -2.55 -1.32
C GLN A 112 -20.74 -3.30 -0.03
N GLY A 113 -21.04 -2.55 1.05
CA GLY A 113 -21.59 -3.09 2.30
C GLY A 113 -20.57 -3.62 3.32
N MET A 114 -19.28 -3.37 3.12
CA MET A 114 -18.23 -3.71 4.08
C MET A 114 -17.42 -2.48 4.44
N ALA A 115 -17.23 -2.25 5.75
CA ALA A 115 -16.43 -1.13 6.25
C ALA A 115 -14.94 -1.33 5.95
N ARG A 116 -14.17 -0.23 5.82
CA ARG A 116 -12.73 -0.25 5.57
C ARG A 116 -11.95 -1.10 6.58
N GLU A 117 -12.31 -0.99 7.86
CA GLU A 117 -11.68 -1.76 8.94
C GLU A 117 -11.86 -3.26 8.75
N GLN A 118 -13.03 -3.69 8.30
CA GLN A 118 -13.31 -5.11 8.02
C GLN A 118 -12.49 -5.60 6.81
N LEU A 119 -12.35 -4.76 5.77
CA LEU A 119 -11.52 -5.07 4.61
C LEU A 119 -10.03 -5.17 5.00
N TYR A 120 -9.52 -4.24 5.81
CA TYR A 120 -8.16 -4.34 6.33
C TYR A 120 -7.95 -5.62 7.14
N ASP A 121 -8.93 -6.04 7.95
CA ASP A 121 -8.84 -7.29 8.72
C ASP A 121 -8.81 -8.54 7.83
N ILE A 122 -9.46 -8.50 6.66
CA ILE A 122 -9.38 -9.56 5.65
C ILE A 122 -7.98 -9.57 5.02
N ILE A 123 -7.50 -8.41 4.55
CA ILE A 123 -6.22 -8.28 3.87
C ILE A 123 -5.06 -8.68 4.80
N ARG A 124 -5.12 -8.33 6.11
CA ARG A 124 -4.10 -8.74 7.09
C ARG A 124 -3.91 -10.25 7.19
N LYS A 125 -4.91 -11.04 6.84
CA LYS A 125 -4.84 -12.51 6.83
C LYS A 125 -4.27 -13.07 5.53
N VAL A 126 -4.12 -12.25 4.50
CA VAL A 126 -3.60 -12.68 3.20
C VAL A 126 -2.08 -12.80 3.25
N PRO A 127 -1.48 -13.92 2.87
CA PRO A 127 -0.03 -14.08 2.86
C PRO A 127 0.67 -13.02 1.97
N GLY A 128 1.75 -12.45 2.46
CA GLY A 128 2.53 -11.44 1.74
C GLY A 128 2.09 -10.01 1.96
N ASN A 129 0.97 -9.76 2.68
CA ASN A 129 0.59 -8.39 3.03
C ASN A 129 1.61 -7.76 3.99
N LEU A 130 1.83 -6.44 3.83
CA LEU A 130 2.72 -5.65 4.68
C LEU A 130 1.96 -4.66 5.58
N LEU A 131 0.64 -4.78 5.66
CA LEU A 131 -0.17 -3.97 6.58
C LEU A 131 0.32 -4.14 8.02
N PRO A 132 0.38 -3.08 8.82
CA PRO A 132 0.67 -3.18 10.25
C PRO A 132 -0.35 -4.06 10.98
N ASP A 133 0.08 -4.70 12.06
CA ASP A 133 -0.83 -5.47 12.89
C ASP A 133 -1.84 -4.56 13.59
N ARG A 134 -3.05 -5.09 13.81
CA ARG A 134 -4.11 -4.34 14.48
C ARG A 134 -3.67 -3.94 15.88
N GLY A 135 -3.79 -2.65 16.21
CA GLY A 135 -3.40 -2.11 17.53
C GLY A 135 -1.96 -1.58 17.60
N THR A 136 -1.13 -1.80 16.58
CA THR A 136 0.19 -1.17 16.51
C THR A 136 0.13 0.25 15.92
N VAL A 137 -0.93 0.55 15.15
CA VAL A 137 -1.15 1.84 14.52
C VAL A 137 -2.62 2.23 14.72
N LEU A 138 -2.86 3.44 15.22
CA LEU A 138 -4.21 3.99 15.44
C LEU A 138 -4.87 4.48 14.14
N SER A 139 -4.08 4.66 13.09
CA SER A 139 -4.50 5.13 11.77
C SER A 139 -4.20 4.04 10.72
N PRO A 140 -4.92 4.00 9.60
CA PRO A 140 -4.55 3.19 8.44
C PRO A 140 -3.27 3.68 7.75
N ASP A 141 -2.70 4.81 8.21
CA ASP A 141 -1.47 5.38 7.67
C ASP A 141 -0.24 4.72 8.31
N TYR A 142 0.74 4.36 7.50
CA TYR A 142 1.98 3.74 7.96
C TYR A 142 3.13 3.97 6.99
N VAL A 143 4.35 3.73 7.48
CA VAL A 143 5.57 3.81 6.68
C VAL A 143 6.17 2.42 6.55
N LEU A 144 6.52 2.05 5.33
CA LEU A 144 7.40 0.91 5.06
C LEU A 144 8.80 1.44 4.75
N THR A 145 9.81 0.73 5.21
CA THR A 145 11.20 1.05 4.91
C THR A 145 11.78 0.07 3.91
N VAL A 146 12.53 0.58 2.95
CA VAL A 146 13.33 -0.25 2.04
C VAL A 146 14.77 -0.19 2.53
N LYS A 147 15.33 -1.34 2.88
CA LYS A 147 16.68 -1.47 3.44
C LYS A 147 17.77 -1.32 2.37
N SER A 148 18.93 -0.87 2.80
CA SER A 148 20.11 -0.80 1.94
C SER A 148 20.57 -2.19 1.47
N SER A 149 21.03 -2.28 0.23
CA SER A 149 21.61 -3.52 -0.32
C SER A 149 22.87 -3.99 0.42
N SER A 150 23.64 -3.06 0.97
CA SER A 150 24.91 -3.35 1.65
C SER A 150 24.76 -3.48 3.17
N ASN A 151 23.72 -2.90 3.77
CA ASN A 151 23.48 -2.92 5.21
C ASN A 151 21.98 -3.00 5.53
N VAL A 152 21.51 -4.18 5.88
CA VAL A 152 20.10 -4.45 6.23
C VAL A 152 19.61 -3.71 7.48
N LYS A 153 20.50 -3.17 8.29
CA LYS A 153 20.14 -2.34 9.46
C LYS A 153 19.88 -0.89 9.08
N LYS A 154 20.27 -0.47 7.85
CA LYS A 154 20.14 0.90 7.38
C LYS A 154 18.92 1.02 6.45
N ASP A 155 18.00 1.93 6.79
CA ASP A 155 16.95 2.35 5.89
C ASP A 155 17.54 3.18 4.76
N ALA A 156 17.06 2.95 3.53
CA ALA A 156 17.57 3.61 2.34
C ALA A 156 16.48 4.33 1.53
N ALA A 157 15.21 3.96 1.73
CA ALA A 157 14.06 4.68 1.21
C ALA A 157 12.83 4.45 2.09
N LEU A 158 11.85 5.35 2.00
CA LEU A 158 10.60 5.32 2.73
C LEU A 158 9.42 5.23 1.77
N LEU A 159 8.41 4.43 2.13
CA LEU A 159 7.15 4.32 1.40
C LEU A 159 6.02 4.66 2.37
N TYR A 160 5.43 5.84 2.23
CA TYR A 160 4.29 6.29 3.00
C TYR A 160 3.02 5.73 2.35
N CYS A 161 2.28 4.92 3.08
CA CYS A 161 0.98 4.39 2.66
C CYS A 161 -0.10 5.09 3.47
N MET A 162 -0.97 5.85 2.80
CA MET A 162 -1.92 6.72 3.46
C MET A 162 -3.34 6.48 2.95
N ASP A 163 -4.32 6.54 3.84
CA ASP A 163 -5.74 6.48 3.47
C ASP A 163 -6.24 7.90 3.18
N SER A 164 -6.50 8.19 1.92
CA SER A 164 -7.06 9.48 1.48
C SER A 164 -8.57 9.60 1.66
N HIS A 165 -9.19 8.67 2.38
CA HIS A 165 -10.62 8.60 2.62
C HIS A 165 -11.45 8.39 1.35
N SER A 166 -12.76 8.77 1.37
CA SER A 166 -13.68 8.59 0.24
C SER A 166 -14.20 9.92 -0.25
N TYR A 167 -15.27 10.41 0.37
CA TYR A 167 -15.94 11.67 -0.01
C TYR A 167 -15.86 12.69 1.13
N SER A 168 -16.00 13.94 0.77
CA SER A 168 -15.97 15.06 1.72
C SER A 168 -17.00 14.85 2.85
N PRO A 169 -16.59 14.92 4.13
CA PRO A 169 -17.51 14.89 5.26
C PRO A 169 -18.23 16.24 5.47
N LEU A 170 -17.83 17.29 4.78
CA LEU A 170 -18.39 18.63 4.92
C LEU A 170 -19.58 18.84 3.99
N LYS A 171 -20.73 19.26 4.53
CA LYS A 171 -21.96 19.45 3.76
C LYS A 171 -21.81 20.47 2.63
N ASP A 172 -21.03 21.52 2.87
CA ASP A 172 -20.84 22.65 1.94
C ASP A 172 -19.69 22.44 0.96
N VAL A 173 -18.88 21.39 1.13
CA VAL A 173 -17.79 21.02 0.24
C VAL A 173 -18.12 19.70 -0.42
N LYS A 174 -18.52 19.73 -1.68
CA LYS A 174 -18.86 18.53 -2.45
C LYS A 174 -17.62 17.93 -3.10
N GLY A 175 -17.65 16.62 -3.33
CA GLY A 175 -16.61 15.86 -4.01
C GLY A 175 -15.81 14.97 -3.05
N TYR A 176 -14.55 14.78 -3.38
CA TYR A 176 -13.69 13.85 -2.66
C TYR A 176 -13.21 14.41 -1.32
N ALA A 177 -12.88 13.50 -0.40
CA ALA A 177 -12.14 13.80 0.82
C ALA A 177 -10.66 14.12 0.50
N TRP A 178 -9.89 14.39 1.51
CA TRP A 178 -8.49 14.82 1.44
C TRP A 178 -7.68 14.20 2.55
N LEU A 179 -6.38 14.22 2.43
CA LEU A 179 -5.49 13.92 3.54
C LEU A 179 -5.66 15.01 4.61
N THR A 180 -6.02 14.59 5.82
CA THR A 180 -6.37 15.50 6.92
C THR A 180 -5.13 16.19 7.48
N PHE A 181 -5.33 17.27 8.24
CA PHE A 181 -4.23 17.94 8.98
C PHE A 181 -3.51 16.99 9.95
N ASP A 182 -4.25 16.06 10.58
CA ASP A 182 -3.65 15.07 11.47
C ASP A 182 -2.74 14.11 10.71
N GLN A 183 -3.14 13.67 9.52
CA GLN A 183 -2.32 12.83 8.64
C GLN A 183 -1.07 13.57 8.15
N ILE A 184 -1.20 14.84 7.80
CA ILE A 184 -0.06 15.67 7.38
C ILE A 184 0.90 15.90 8.56
N ASN A 185 0.37 16.15 9.76
CA ASN A 185 1.18 16.26 10.96
C ASN A 185 1.90 14.94 11.28
N TRP A 186 1.21 13.82 11.17
CA TRP A 186 1.81 12.49 11.30
C TRP A 186 2.93 12.28 10.27
N TYR A 187 2.69 12.60 9.00
CA TYR A 187 3.72 12.51 7.94
C TYR A 187 4.97 13.34 8.32
N ARG A 188 4.79 14.60 8.73
CA ARG A 188 5.90 15.49 9.14
C ARG A 188 6.68 14.91 10.32
N GLN A 189 6.01 14.34 11.30
CA GLN A 189 6.66 13.68 12.43
C GLN A 189 7.45 12.44 12.00
N GLN A 190 6.90 11.61 11.13
CA GLN A 190 7.62 10.44 10.60
C GLN A 190 8.85 10.86 9.80
N SER A 191 8.70 11.77 8.83
CA SER A 191 9.80 12.26 8.02
C SER A 191 10.91 12.86 8.90
N ALA A 192 10.57 13.72 9.86
CA ALA A 192 11.54 14.28 10.80
C ALA A 192 12.26 13.20 11.62
N ALA A 193 11.56 12.18 12.09
CA ALA A 193 12.16 11.09 12.86
C ALA A 193 13.16 10.28 12.01
N TYR A 194 12.78 9.90 10.79
CA TYR A 194 13.67 9.19 9.87
C TYR A 194 14.88 10.05 9.45
N LYS A 195 14.69 11.36 9.23
CA LYS A 195 15.77 12.31 8.97
C LYS A 195 16.79 12.33 10.09
N VAL A 196 16.33 12.40 11.36
CA VAL A 196 17.22 12.33 12.53
C VAL A 196 17.97 10.99 12.57
N GLN A 197 17.29 9.86 12.36
CA GLN A 197 17.91 8.53 12.33
C GLN A 197 18.94 8.39 11.19
N ASN A 198 18.76 9.10 10.08
CA ASN A 198 19.69 9.13 8.95
C ASN A 198 20.75 10.26 9.06
N GLY A 199 21.09 10.70 10.26
CA GLY A 199 22.15 11.68 10.47
C GLY A 199 21.82 13.09 10.00
N GLY A 200 20.55 13.47 10.02
CA GLY A 200 20.07 14.80 9.63
C GLY A 200 19.80 14.98 8.13
N GLN A 201 19.94 13.91 7.33
CA GLN A 201 19.64 13.93 5.89
C GLN A 201 18.31 13.24 5.62
N PRO A 202 17.43 13.81 4.77
CA PRO A 202 16.20 13.11 4.36
C PRO A 202 16.53 11.83 3.60
N LEU A 203 15.65 10.85 3.68
CA LEU A 203 15.69 9.64 2.85
C LEU A 203 14.81 9.85 1.61
N PRO A 204 15.19 9.32 0.44
CA PRO A 204 14.27 9.27 -0.69
C PRO A 204 12.96 8.61 -0.29
N ALA A 205 11.83 9.22 -0.67
CA ALA A 205 10.52 8.71 -0.29
C ALA A 205 9.51 8.74 -1.43
N LEU A 206 8.50 7.86 -1.33
CA LEU A 206 7.31 7.86 -2.15
C LEU A 206 6.09 7.82 -1.23
N ALA A 207 5.03 8.54 -1.58
CA ALA A 207 3.75 8.50 -0.89
C ALA A 207 2.67 7.89 -1.79
N PHE A 208 1.93 6.92 -1.26
CA PHE A 208 0.90 6.16 -1.95
C PHE A 208 -0.45 6.40 -1.28
N PHE A 209 -1.39 6.95 -2.02
CA PHE A 209 -2.76 7.20 -1.63
C PHE A 209 -3.64 7.28 -2.89
N HIS A 210 -4.96 7.19 -2.74
CA HIS A 210 -5.88 7.11 -3.87
C HIS A 210 -6.31 8.49 -4.38
N ILE A 211 -6.96 9.31 -3.54
CA ILE A 211 -7.44 10.63 -3.97
C ILE A 211 -6.26 11.57 -4.21
N PRO A 212 -6.05 12.04 -5.46
CA PRO A 212 -4.88 12.81 -5.83
C PRO A 212 -4.86 14.20 -5.17
N LEU A 213 -3.68 14.80 -5.06
CA LEU A 213 -3.52 16.17 -4.59
C LEU A 213 -3.97 17.17 -5.68
N PRO A 214 -4.50 18.35 -5.30
CA PRO A 214 -4.88 19.40 -6.27
C PRO A 214 -3.74 19.80 -7.21
N GLU A 215 -2.50 19.75 -6.74
CA GLU A 215 -1.30 20.11 -7.48
C GLU A 215 -1.06 19.23 -8.73
N TYR A 216 -1.65 18.03 -8.82
CA TYR A 216 -1.59 17.23 -10.04
C TYR A 216 -2.26 17.93 -11.23
N ASN A 217 -3.39 18.62 -11.00
CA ASN A 217 -4.07 19.39 -12.03
C ASN A 217 -3.28 20.65 -12.41
N GLU A 218 -2.65 21.32 -11.44
CA GLU A 218 -1.79 22.47 -11.65
C GLU A 218 -0.56 22.08 -12.48
N ALA A 219 0.12 20.99 -12.09
CA ALA A 219 1.27 20.50 -12.82
C ALA A 219 0.92 20.13 -14.28
N ALA A 220 -0.23 19.48 -14.50
CA ALA A 220 -0.67 19.06 -15.83
C ALA A 220 -1.06 20.24 -16.76
N ARG A 221 -1.38 21.42 -16.18
CA ARG A 221 -1.69 22.64 -16.91
C ARG A 221 -0.48 23.55 -17.10
N SER A 222 0.63 23.27 -16.44
CA SER A 222 1.85 24.08 -16.50
C SER A 222 2.44 24.04 -17.91
N GLU A 223 2.78 25.20 -18.47
CA GLU A 223 3.44 25.32 -19.77
C GLU A 223 4.81 24.66 -19.79
N ASN A 224 5.43 24.47 -18.62
CA ASN A 224 6.72 23.80 -18.48
C ASN A 224 6.60 22.28 -18.25
N ALA A 225 5.37 21.73 -18.16
CA ALA A 225 5.17 20.31 -17.94
C ALA A 225 5.40 19.51 -19.24
N ILE A 226 6.20 18.46 -19.14
CA ILE A 226 6.36 17.49 -20.23
C ILE A 226 5.45 16.31 -19.90
N LEU A 227 4.26 16.28 -20.50
CA LEU A 227 3.35 15.16 -20.36
C LEU A 227 3.69 14.07 -21.38
N ARG A 228 3.79 12.83 -20.89
CA ARG A 228 3.96 11.65 -21.74
C ARG A 228 2.76 10.73 -21.57
N GLY A 229 2.18 10.27 -22.68
CA GLY A 229 0.98 9.47 -22.71
C GLY A 229 -0.28 10.30 -22.96
N THR A 230 -1.45 9.72 -22.72
CA THR A 230 -2.75 10.35 -22.96
C THR A 230 -3.43 10.64 -21.64
N ARG A 231 -3.84 11.88 -21.44
CA ARG A 231 -4.68 12.28 -20.32
C ARG A 231 -6.12 12.39 -20.82
N MET A 232 -7.00 11.52 -20.30
CA MET A 232 -8.41 11.47 -20.71
C MET A 232 -9.31 12.40 -19.88
N GLU A 233 -8.91 12.71 -18.64
CA GLU A 233 -9.67 13.53 -17.70
C GLU A 233 -8.76 14.32 -16.75
N GLU A 234 -9.32 15.26 -16.02
CA GLU A 234 -8.61 15.90 -14.93
C GLU A 234 -8.47 14.97 -13.72
N ALA A 235 -7.42 15.17 -12.92
CA ALA A 235 -7.27 14.43 -11.68
C ALA A 235 -8.44 14.74 -10.74
N CYS A 236 -9.08 13.69 -10.20
CA CYS A 236 -10.23 13.75 -9.31
C CYS A 236 -9.82 14.24 -7.91
N ALA A 237 -9.21 15.42 -7.84
CA ALA A 237 -8.69 16.00 -6.62
C ALA A 237 -9.78 16.62 -5.74
N PRO A 238 -9.58 16.68 -4.41
CA PRO A 238 -10.48 17.36 -3.50
C PRO A 238 -10.53 18.87 -3.76
N LYS A 239 -11.63 19.51 -3.36
CA LYS A 239 -11.75 20.97 -3.41
C LYS A 239 -10.95 21.69 -2.32
N LEU A 240 -10.67 20.98 -1.23
CA LEU A 240 -9.82 21.51 -0.16
C LEU A 240 -8.40 20.97 -0.31
N ASN A 241 -7.45 21.90 -0.28
CA ASN A 241 -6.02 21.59 -0.21
C ASN A 241 -5.55 21.78 1.23
N THR A 242 -5.12 20.71 1.86
CA THR A 242 -4.62 20.72 3.25
C THR A 242 -3.11 20.87 3.36
N GLY A 243 -2.40 20.96 2.21
CA GLY A 243 -0.99 21.29 2.18
C GLY A 243 -0.04 20.10 2.23
N MET A 244 -0.47 18.90 1.83
CA MET A 244 0.41 17.72 1.80
C MET A 244 1.60 17.92 0.86
N PHE A 245 1.40 18.50 -0.32
CA PHE A 245 2.49 18.80 -1.25
C PHE A 245 3.54 19.74 -0.61
N ALA A 246 3.07 20.80 0.06
CA ALA A 246 3.97 21.71 0.76
C ALA A 246 4.76 21.00 1.87
N ALA A 247 4.11 20.11 2.62
CA ALA A 247 4.77 19.33 3.67
C ALA A 247 5.86 18.40 3.10
N MET A 248 5.62 17.74 1.97
CA MET A 248 6.62 16.89 1.29
C MET A 248 7.79 17.73 0.78
N LYS A 249 7.54 18.89 0.17
CA LYS A 249 8.59 19.80 -0.30
C LYS A 249 9.46 20.34 0.84
N GLU A 250 8.85 20.66 1.98
CA GLU A 250 9.55 21.16 3.17
C GLU A 250 10.41 20.07 3.83
N ALA A 251 9.92 18.83 3.86
CA ALA A 251 10.64 17.69 4.39
C ALA A 251 11.88 17.35 3.56
N GLY A 252 11.83 17.58 2.26
CA GLY A 252 12.90 17.24 1.31
C GLY A 252 12.91 15.77 0.93
N ASP A 253 11.78 15.12 1.14
CA ASP A 253 11.54 13.70 0.84
C ASP A 253 11.34 13.46 -0.67
#